data_32a25df40f970b78236a33d53f7bc5ab
#
_entry.id   32a25df40f970b78236a33d53f7bc5ab
#
_cell.length_a   1.000
_cell.length_b   1.000
_cell.length_c   1.000
_cell.angle_alpha   90.00
_cell.angle_beta   90.00
_cell.angle_gamma   90.00
#
_symmetry.space_group_name_H-M   'P 1'
#
loop_
_entity.id
_entity.type
_entity.pdbx_description
1 polymer ?
#
loop_
_entity_poly.entity_id
_entity_poly.type
_entity_poly.pdbx_seq_one_letter_code
_entity_poly.pdbx_strand_id
1 'polypeptide(L)'
;SGAVQSLLQEALGDGWQEAAKQPFSQRLTCLTGVQLGDQALRTCCILENATMLPPLSMEMAKTIAENPTALALDAFRYQVEEDGSVTASYLLRARGEVRFVRTYAPDEQLYLENPPMVAVYPCAPMAFWHQYQVLVKGGDAKVYALSDGQWQGVENRENWTALLTAQYPSCLMLEKDGESLGALPNILDKEPDAGGNQLAIASIDLGTAVTAVTLTIGGREIPATHRPLLRMLLTLSDTPMDDMMTSLTMAANLIPTAVVLTGAGDVPGRDGYVYRPADMAALAAKEENRLLTGFKWRSDAAGVRARTLLIQQLMLDTALSAVLQGAGSLSWRIAMEDDMGEGGRRAVLDAAESGAAAATIASGLAPVPGTERVSWTTETAALGAYLRGEGGIHGGCAALDIGAGSIRAAIYLQNRTTPERSANIP
;
A
#
# COMPACT_ATOMS: atom_id res chain seq x y z
N SER A 1 -12.60 -38.64 -12.95
CA SER A 1 -13.95 -38.76 -13.56
C SER A 1 -14.33 -37.43 -14.19
N GLY A 2 -15.22 -37.42 -15.19
CA GLY A 2 -15.65 -36.17 -15.87
C GLY A 2 -16.24 -35.12 -14.91
N ALA A 3 -16.83 -35.54 -13.80
CA ALA A 3 -17.37 -34.65 -12.79
C ALA A 3 -16.23 -33.82 -12.09
N VAL A 4 -15.11 -34.46 -11.75
CA VAL A 4 -13.96 -33.74 -11.13
C VAL A 4 -13.33 -32.76 -12.13
N GLN A 5 -13.23 -33.15 -13.40
CA GLN A 5 -12.71 -32.26 -14.44
C GLN A 5 -13.60 -31.02 -14.62
N SER A 6 -14.92 -31.19 -14.59
CA SER A 6 -15.87 -30.08 -14.69
C SER A 6 -15.74 -29.12 -13.50
N LEU A 7 -15.53 -29.63 -12.28
CA LEU A 7 -15.32 -28.80 -11.09
C LEU A 7 -13.98 -28.06 -11.14
N LEU A 8 -12.92 -28.71 -11.62
CA LEU A 8 -11.62 -28.05 -11.80
C LEU A 8 -11.65 -26.96 -12.86
N GLN A 9 -12.31 -27.20 -13.99
CA GLN A 9 -12.52 -26.19 -15.02
C GLN A 9 -13.32 -25.01 -14.49
N GLU A 10 -14.35 -25.25 -13.66
CA GLU A 10 -15.14 -24.18 -13.05
C GLU A 10 -14.34 -23.38 -12.02
N ALA A 11 -13.53 -24.05 -11.18
CA ALA A 11 -12.73 -23.42 -10.13
C ALA A 11 -11.54 -22.64 -10.69
N LEU A 12 -10.82 -23.20 -11.65
CA LEU A 12 -9.50 -22.76 -12.08
C LEU A 12 -9.47 -22.21 -13.51
N GLY A 13 -10.59 -22.21 -14.24
CA GLY A 13 -10.63 -21.74 -15.62
C GLY A 13 -9.78 -22.61 -16.58
N ASP A 14 -9.29 -22.03 -17.66
CA ASP A 14 -8.60 -22.78 -18.75
C ASP A 14 -7.23 -23.34 -18.32
N GLY A 15 -6.60 -22.80 -17.30
CA GLY A 15 -5.30 -23.27 -16.76
C GLY A 15 -5.34 -24.57 -15.94
N TRP A 16 -6.55 -25.10 -15.63
CA TRP A 16 -6.71 -26.20 -14.69
C TRP A 16 -5.93 -27.48 -15.05
N GLN A 17 -5.79 -27.77 -16.33
CA GLN A 17 -5.16 -29.01 -16.79
C GLN A 17 -3.66 -29.05 -16.44
N GLU A 18 -2.96 -27.97 -16.66
CA GLU A 18 -1.52 -27.86 -16.32
C GLU A 18 -1.32 -27.80 -14.81
N ALA A 19 -2.10 -26.97 -14.13
CA ALA A 19 -2.05 -26.83 -12.67
C ALA A 19 -2.33 -28.16 -11.95
N ALA A 20 -3.29 -28.96 -12.41
CA ALA A 20 -3.64 -30.24 -11.82
C ALA A 20 -2.63 -31.37 -12.09
N LYS A 21 -1.72 -31.22 -13.04
CA LYS A 21 -0.64 -32.22 -13.26
C LYS A 21 0.35 -32.25 -12.09
N GLN A 22 0.69 -31.08 -11.56
CA GLN A 22 1.59 -30.94 -10.42
C GLN A 22 1.05 -29.89 -9.45
N PRO A 23 0.02 -30.25 -8.66
CA PRO A 23 -0.67 -29.28 -7.82
C PRO A 23 0.15 -28.82 -6.61
N PHE A 24 1.20 -29.53 -6.24
CA PHE A 24 2.02 -29.28 -5.08
C PHE A 24 3.48 -28.95 -5.44
N SER A 25 4.16 -28.17 -4.60
CA SER A 25 5.61 -28.04 -4.61
C SER A 25 6.30 -29.39 -4.34
N GLN A 26 7.55 -29.54 -4.76
CA GLN A 26 8.27 -30.80 -4.55
C GLN A 26 8.57 -31.05 -3.08
N ARG A 27 8.87 -30.02 -2.33
CA ARG A 27 9.14 -30.05 -0.89
C ARG A 27 8.09 -29.29 -0.10
N LEU A 28 7.88 -29.71 1.13
CA LEU A 28 7.13 -28.94 2.12
C LEU A 28 8.09 -28.00 2.85
N THR A 29 7.88 -26.70 2.72
CA THR A 29 8.77 -25.71 3.34
C THR A 29 8.22 -25.24 4.67
N CYS A 30 9.07 -25.37 5.69
CA CYS A 30 8.84 -24.91 7.04
C CYS A 30 9.75 -23.71 7.32
N LEU A 31 9.15 -22.54 7.55
CA LEU A 31 9.86 -21.33 7.94
C LEU A 31 10.03 -21.30 9.45
N THR A 32 11.27 -21.12 9.93
CA THR A 32 11.56 -20.97 11.35
C THR A 32 11.82 -19.51 11.70
N GLY A 33 11.48 -19.09 12.91
CA GLY A 33 11.75 -17.74 13.40
C GLY A 33 11.00 -16.64 12.67
N VAL A 34 9.83 -16.93 12.06
CA VAL A 34 9.01 -15.93 11.38
C VAL A 34 7.76 -15.56 12.16
N GLN A 35 7.34 -14.31 11.97
CA GLN A 35 5.99 -13.88 12.25
C GLN A 35 5.28 -13.63 10.93
N LEU A 36 4.03 -14.04 10.85
CA LEU A 36 3.18 -13.80 9.71
C LEU A 36 2.40 -12.51 9.92
N GLY A 37 2.33 -11.68 8.91
CA GLY A 37 1.33 -10.62 8.87
C GLY A 37 -0.09 -11.22 8.83
N ASP A 38 -1.07 -10.50 9.35
CA ASP A 38 -2.45 -10.95 9.59
C ASP A 38 -3.09 -11.73 8.44
N GLN A 39 -2.64 -11.48 7.23
CA GLN A 39 -3.23 -12.12 6.05
C GLN A 39 -2.43 -13.31 5.52
N ALA A 40 -1.12 -13.34 5.71
CA ALA A 40 -0.35 -14.54 5.44
C ALA A 40 -0.71 -15.66 6.42
N LEU A 41 -1.17 -15.33 7.62
CA LEU A 41 -1.73 -16.27 8.60
C LEU A 41 -2.88 -17.12 8.07
N ARG A 42 -3.59 -16.68 7.04
CA ARG A 42 -4.78 -17.38 6.53
C ARG A 42 -4.47 -18.50 5.56
N THR A 43 -3.32 -18.43 4.93
CA THR A 43 -2.87 -19.44 3.97
C THR A 43 -1.74 -20.28 4.51
N CYS A 44 -0.99 -19.78 5.50
CA CYS A 44 0.05 -20.54 6.20
C CYS A 44 -0.53 -21.23 7.44
N CYS A 45 0.09 -22.33 7.83
CA CYS A 45 -0.22 -23.02 9.08
C CYS A 45 0.99 -22.95 10.02
N ILE A 46 0.75 -22.65 11.29
CA ILE A 46 1.77 -22.68 12.32
C ILE A 46 1.64 -24.02 13.05
N LEU A 47 2.66 -24.85 12.97
CA LEU A 47 2.78 -26.09 13.73
C LEU A 47 4.00 -25.99 14.65
N GLU A 48 3.78 -26.12 15.96
CA GLU A 48 4.81 -25.95 16.98
C GLU A 48 5.56 -24.62 16.82
N ASN A 49 6.81 -24.66 16.33
CA ASN A 49 7.68 -23.50 16.16
C ASN A 49 7.99 -23.19 14.69
N ALA A 50 7.29 -23.80 13.75
CA ALA A 50 7.51 -23.60 12.33
C ALA A 50 6.24 -23.16 11.61
N THR A 51 6.42 -22.29 10.64
CA THR A 51 5.35 -21.83 9.75
C THR A 51 5.44 -22.57 8.43
N MET A 52 4.42 -23.34 8.10
CA MET A 52 4.35 -24.06 6.84
C MET A 52 3.82 -23.16 5.74
N LEU A 53 4.60 -22.99 4.67
CA LEU A 53 4.15 -22.31 3.47
C LEU A 53 3.09 -23.17 2.74
N PRO A 54 2.09 -22.54 2.08
CA PRO A 54 1.22 -23.23 1.16
C PRO A 54 2.05 -23.97 0.10
N PRO A 55 2.01 -25.29 0.05
CA PRO A 55 2.89 -26.08 -0.81
C PRO A 55 2.35 -26.14 -2.24
N LEU A 56 2.11 -24.97 -2.83
CA LEU A 56 1.61 -24.84 -4.18
C LEU A 56 2.79 -24.87 -5.17
N SER A 57 2.61 -25.58 -6.28
CA SER A 57 3.50 -25.42 -7.42
C SER A 57 3.33 -24.03 -8.05
N MET A 58 4.30 -23.63 -8.87
CA MET A 58 4.26 -22.35 -9.59
C MET A 58 2.99 -22.21 -10.47
N GLU A 59 2.64 -23.27 -11.18
CA GLU A 59 1.46 -23.29 -12.08
C GLU A 59 0.15 -23.27 -11.30
N MET A 60 0.05 -24.03 -10.20
CA MET A 60 -1.13 -24.01 -9.36
C MET A 60 -1.32 -22.66 -8.68
N ALA A 61 -0.24 -22.08 -8.15
CA ALA A 61 -0.26 -20.77 -7.53
C ALA A 61 -0.69 -19.66 -8.51
N LYS A 62 -0.18 -19.69 -9.75
CA LYS A 62 -0.61 -18.78 -10.81
C LYS A 62 -2.09 -18.93 -11.12
N THR A 63 -2.54 -20.15 -11.35
CA THR A 63 -3.92 -20.43 -11.71
C THR A 63 -4.91 -20.04 -10.61
N ILE A 64 -4.55 -20.27 -9.33
CA ILE A 64 -5.33 -19.80 -8.18
C ILE A 64 -5.37 -18.27 -8.12
N ALA A 65 -4.23 -17.61 -8.37
CA ALA A 65 -4.14 -16.15 -8.34
C ALA A 65 -4.99 -15.49 -9.45
N GLU A 66 -5.13 -16.14 -10.60
CA GLU A 66 -6.03 -15.73 -11.69
C GLU A 66 -7.52 -16.01 -11.36
N ASN A 67 -7.78 -16.92 -10.41
CA ASN A 67 -9.13 -17.31 -9.96
C ASN A 67 -9.23 -17.26 -8.42
N PRO A 68 -9.11 -16.09 -7.81
CA PRO A 68 -8.92 -15.96 -6.36
C PRO A 68 -10.09 -16.47 -5.53
N THR A 69 -11.28 -16.51 -6.08
CA THR A 69 -12.48 -17.06 -5.42
C THR A 69 -12.49 -18.59 -5.28
N ALA A 70 -11.62 -19.28 -6.03
CA ALA A 70 -11.50 -20.72 -5.96
C ALA A 70 -10.88 -21.22 -4.64
N LEU A 71 -10.02 -20.42 -4.01
CA LEU A 71 -9.35 -20.77 -2.77
C LEU A 71 -10.02 -20.09 -1.58
N ALA A 72 -10.49 -20.88 -0.62
CA ALA A 72 -10.99 -20.33 0.64
C ALA A 72 -9.83 -19.84 1.52
N LEU A 73 -10.09 -18.87 2.40
CA LEU A 73 -9.09 -18.29 3.31
C LEU A 73 -8.46 -19.31 4.26
N ASP A 74 -9.18 -20.35 4.61
CA ASP A 74 -8.76 -21.44 5.49
C ASP A 74 -8.62 -22.77 4.75
N ALA A 75 -8.29 -22.72 3.46
CA ALA A 75 -8.28 -23.88 2.58
C ALA A 75 -7.22 -24.93 2.93
N PHE A 76 -6.10 -24.49 3.48
CA PHE A 76 -4.95 -25.37 3.77
C PHE A 76 -5.11 -26.10 5.11
N ARG A 77 -4.77 -27.38 5.11
CA ARG A 77 -4.73 -28.25 6.30
C ARG A 77 -3.47 -29.08 6.28
N TYR A 78 -2.89 -29.28 7.46
CA TYR A 78 -1.68 -30.06 7.66
C TYR A 78 -1.90 -31.04 8.81
N GLN A 79 -1.39 -32.23 8.67
CA GLN A 79 -1.42 -33.27 9.69
C GLN A 79 -0.02 -33.88 9.77
N VAL A 80 0.56 -33.88 10.97
CA VAL A 80 1.82 -34.57 11.26
C VAL A 80 1.50 -36.00 11.65
N GLU A 81 2.14 -36.94 10.99
CA GLU A 81 1.98 -38.35 11.24
C GLU A 81 3.02 -38.86 12.27
N GLU A 82 2.83 -40.05 12.84
CA GLU A 82 3.72 -40.62 13.86
C GLU A 82 5.14 -40.88 13.35
N ASP A 83 5.31 -41.13 12.06
CA ASP A 83 6.62 -41.33 11.42
C ASP A 83 7.34 -40.01 11.04
N GLY A 84 6.77 -38.89 11.40
CA GLY A 84 7.31 -37.54 11.08
C GLY A 84 7.00 -37.08 9.68
N SER A 85 6.23 -37.83 8.87
CA SER A 85 5.71 -37.32 7.61
C SER A 85 4.60 -36.29 7.85
N VAL A 86 4.36 -35.42 6.86
CA VAL A 86 3.34 -34.37 6.94
C VAL A 86 2.40 -34.49 5.75
N THR A 87 1.13 -34.75 6.04
CA THR A 87 0.08 -34.72 5.06
C THR A 87 -0.48 -33.30 4.91
N ALA A 88 -0.23 -32.68 3.76
CA ALA A 88 -0.77 -31.38 3.39
C ALA A 88 -1.98 -31.56 2.47
N SER A 89 -3.01 -30.78 2.69
CA SER A 89 -4.17 -30.73 1.79
C SER A 89 -4.69 -29.31 1.63
N TYR A 90 -5.30 -29.04 0.49
CA TYR A 90 -6.04 -27.81 0.29
C TYR A 90 -7.32 -28.05 -0.53
N LEU A 91 -8.25 -27.10 -0.39
CA LEU A 91 -9.59 -27.21 -0.90
C LEU A 91 -9.86 -26.10 -1.92
N LEU A 92 -10.26 -26.49 -3.12
CA LEU A 92 -10.78 -25.57 -4.13
C LEU A 92 -12.30 -25.64 -4.15
N ARG A 93 -12.95 -24.49 -4.24
CA ARG A 93 -14.41 -24.32 -4.29
C ARG A 93 -14.87 -23.86 -5.68
N ALA A 94 -15.88 -24.55 -6.16
CA ALA A 94 -16.71 -24.19 -7.30
C ALA A 94 -18.18 -24.43 -6.90
N ARG A 95 -19.03 -25.00 -7.75
CA ARG A 95 -20.33 -25.55 -7.32
C ARG A 95 -20.21 -26.77 -6.41
N GLY A 96 -19.02 -27.32 -6.27
CA GLY A 96 -18.62 -28.38 -5.39
C GLY A 96 -17.22 -28.13 -4.83
N GLU A 97 -16.69 -29.13 -4.15
CA GLU A 97 -15.36 -29.04 -3.54
C GLU A 97 -14.41 -30.08 -4.14
N VAL A 98 -13.22 -29.63 -4.49
CA VAL A 98 -12.12 -30.52 -4.92
C VAL A 98 -10.98 -30.38 -3.93
N ARG A 99 -10.63 -31.50 -3.30
CA ARG A 99 -9.53 -31.57 -2.35
C ARG A 99 -8.31 -32.18 -3.00
N PHE A 100 -7.19 -31.49 -2.92
CA PHE A 100 -5.88 -32.01 -3.23
C PHE A 100 -5.20 -32.45 -1.92
N VAL A 101 -4.49 -33.58 -1.97
CA VAL A 101 -3.78 -34.15 -0.82
C VAL A 101 -2.43 -34.68 -1.25
N ARG A 102 -1.38 -34.37 -0.48
CA ARG A 102 -0.03 -34.93 -0.62
C ARG A 102 0.58 -35.18 0.75
N THR A 103 1.21 -36.33 0.92
CA THR A 103 2.05 -36.63 2.08
C THR A 103 3.52 -36.40 1.70
N TYR A 104 4.22 -35.64 2.51
CA TYR A 104 5.65 -35.37 2.41
C TYR A 104 6.40 -36.20 3.44
N ALA A 105 7.31 -37.03 2.97
CA ALA A 105 8.23 -37.77 3.85
C ALA A 105 9.17 -36.79 4.58
N PRO A 106 9.81 -37.20 5.70
CA PRO A 106 10.72 -36.31 6.45
C PRO A 106 11.85 -35.70 5.61
N ASP A 107 12.38 -36.46 4.64
CA ASP A 107 13.43 -35.98 3.71
C ASP A 107 12.90 -35.05 2.61
N GLU A 108 11.60 -34.97 2.39
CA GLU A 108 10.94 -34.01 1.52
C GLU A 108 10.58 -32.71 2.26
N GLN A 109 10.87 -32.59 3.55
CA GLN A 109 10.65 -31.36 4.33
C GLN A 109 11.91 -30.50 4.32
N LEU A 110 11.73 -29.20 4.08
CA LEU A 110 12.81 -28.22 4.06
C LEU A 110 12.58 -27.17 5.14
N TYR A 111 13.51 -27.07 6.08
CA TYR A 111 13.51 -26.02 7.08
C TYR A 111 14.35 -24.85 6.59
N LEU A 112 13.70 -23.68 6.41
CA LEU A 112 14.35 -22.45 6.03
C LEU A 112 14.56 -21.59 7.28
N GLU A 113 15.80 -21.54 7.76
CA GLU A 113 16.17 -20.86 9.00
C GLU A 113 16.28 -19.34 8.83
N ASN A 114 16.59 -18.88 7.62
CA ASN A 114 16.73 -17.46 7.30
C ASN A 114 15.81 -17.09 6.13
N PRO A 115 14.49 -17.01 6.35
CA PRO A 115 13.56 -16.60 5.31
C PRO A 115 13.66 -15.10 5.03
N PRO A 116 13.32 -14.63 3.81
CA PRO A 116 13.27 -13.22 3.50
C PRO A 116 12.13 -12.54 4.25
N MET A 117 12.33 -11.29 4.65
CA MET A 117 11.23 -10.42 5.04
C MET A 117 10.56 -9.87 3.80
N VAL A 118 9.23 -9.87 3.77
CA VAL A 118 8.44 -9.48 2.59
C VAL A 118 7.28 -8.59 2.98
N ALA A 119 7.10 -7.50 2.22
CA ALA A 119 5.95 -6.63 2.34
C ALA A 119 5.42 -6.22 0.96
N VAL A 120 4.16 -5.79 0.89
CA VAL A 120 3.51 -5.28 -0.32
C VAL A 120 2.90 -3.90 -0.05
N TYR A 121 3.08 -2.97 -0.99
CA TYR A 121 2.54 -1.61 -0.95
C TYR A 121 2.05 -1.17 -2.33
N PRO A 122 0.89 -0.52 -2.46
CA PRO A 122 -0.21 -0.55 -1.50
C PRO A 122 -0.79 -1.96 -1.35
N CYS A 123 -1.45 -2.23 -0.23
CA CYS A 123 -1.89 -3.57 0.17
C CYS A 123 -3.16 -4.07 -0.53
N ALA A 124 -3.70 -3.32 -1.48
CA ALA A 124 -4.92 -3.68 -2.19
C ALA A 124 -4.87 -3.18 -3.64
N PRO A 125 -5.54 -3.87 -4.59
CA PRO A 125 -5.67 -3.39 -5.94
C PRO A 125 -6.49 -2.10 -5.98
N MET A 126 -6.05 -1.15 -6.82
CA MET A 126 -6.77 0.09 -7.08
C MET A 126 -6.86 0.33 -8.59
N ALA A 127 -8.02 0.79 -9.05
CA ALA A 127 -8.16 1.27 -10.42
C ALA A 127 -7.19 2.44 -10.65
N PHE A 128 -6.62 2.55 -11.83
CA PHE A 128 -5.65 3.61 -12.21
C PHE A 128 -4.34 3.67 -11.40
N TRP A 129 -4.11 2.76 -10.45
CA TRP A 129 -2.82 2.65 -9.79
C TRP A 129 -1.91 1.70 -10.58
N HIS A 130 -0.70 2.14 -10.90
CA HIS A 130 0.24 1.37 -11.70
C HIS A 130 1.63 1.26 -11.06
N GLN A 131 1.68 1.37 -9.72
CA GLN A 131 2.94 1.43 -9.01
C GLN A 131 2.88 0.67 -7.68
N TYR A 132 2.71 -0.65 -7.81
CA TYR A 132 2.81 -1.52 -6.65
C TYR A 132 4.26 -1.85 -6.36
N GLN A 133 4.60 -2.02 -5.10
CA GLN A 133 5.93 -2.37 -4.65
C GLN A 133 5.86 -3.69 -3.88
N VAL A 134 6.67 -4.66 -4.29
CA VAL A 134 7.01 -5.83 -3.49
C VAL A 134 8.34 -5.54 -2.85
N LEU A 135 8.34 -5.38 -1.54
CA LEU A 135 9.51 -5.03 -0.73
C LEU A 135 10.09 -6.30 -0.14
N VAL A 136 11.39 -6.52 -0.32
CA VAL A 136 12.09 -7.71 0.17
C VAL A 136 13.37 -7.30 0.88
N LYS A 137 13.70 -7.98 1.97
CA LYS A 137 14.96 -7.79 2.70
C LYS A 137 15.52 -9.13 3.19
N GLY A 138 16.81 -9.35 2.92
CA GLY A 138 17.55 -10.50 3.42
C GLY A 138 17.03 -11.85 2.93
N GLY A 139 17.43 -12.91 3.64
CA GLY A 139 16.95 -14.26 3.42
C GLY A 139 17.72 -15.07 2.39
N ASP A 140 17.61 -16.41 2.51
CA ASP A 140 18.29 -17.40 1.67
C ASP A 140 17.44 -17.86 0.48
N ALA A 141 16.18 -17.46 0.43
CA ALA A 141 15.27 -17.78 -0.66
C ALA A 141 14.97 -16.53 -1.48
N LYS A 142 14.96 -16.68 -2.80
CA LYS A 142 14.56 -15.65 -3.73
C LYS A 142 13.04 -15.49 -3.72
N VAL A 143 12.57 -14.25 -3.81
CA VAL A 143 11.13 -13.93 -3.88
C VAL A 143 10.75 -13.63 -5.32
N TYR A 144 9.66 -14.22 -5.77
CA TYR A 144 9.02 -13.88 -7.03
C TYR A 144 7.63 -13.32 -6.76
N ALA A 145 7.24 -12.32 -7.51
CA ALA A 145 5.90 -11.76 -7.49
C ALA A 145 5.18 -12.07 -8.82
N LEU A 146 3.95 -12.51 -8.72
CA LEU A 146 3.08 -12.68 -9.87
C LEU A 146 2.35 -11.37 -10.14
N SER A 147 2.64 -10.77 -11.29
CA SER A 147 1.99 -9.54 -11.75
C SER A 147 1.79 -9.63 -13.25
N ASP A 148 0.59 -9.29 -13.72
CA ASP A 148 0.21 -9.37 -15.15
C ASP A 148 0.44 -10.76 -15.75
N GLY A 149 0.11 -11.81 -14.99
CA GLY A 149 0.28 -13.20 -15.40
C GLY A 149 1.75 -13.65 -15.55
N GLN A 150 2.71 -12.84 -15.11
CA GLN A 150 4.14 -13.12 -15.21
C GLN A 150 4.81 -13.15 -13.83
N TRP A 151 5.69 -14.13 -13.63
CA TRP A 151 6.56 -14.18 -12.45
C TRP A 151 7.76 -13.25 -12.63
N GLN A 152 7.93 -12.33 -11.69
CA GLN A 152 9.04 -11.37 -11.67
C GLN A 152 9.85 -11.56 -10.39
N GLY A 153 11.16 -11.82 -10.53
CA GLY A 153 12.04 -12.02 -9.38
C GLY A 153 12.41 -10.70 -8.71
N VAL A 154 12.38 -10.69 -7.38
CA VAL A 154 12.87 -9.60 -6.56
C VAL A 154 14.30 -9.90 -6.14
N GLU A 155 15.18 -8.92 -6.22
CA GLU A 155 16.56 -9.08 -5.77
C GLU A 155 16.62 -9.00 -4.24
N ASN A 156 17.15 -10.06 -3.61
CA ASN A 156 17.38 -10.06 -2.16
C ASN A 156 18.68 -9.34 -1.82
N ARG A 157 18.63 -8.40 -0.86
CA ARG A 157 19.78 -7.69 -0.33
C ARG A 157 19.65 -7.55 1.20
N GLU A 158 20.74 -7.20 1.87
CA GLU A 158 20.72 -6.90 3.30
C GLU A 158 19.79 -5.75 3.67
N ASN A 159 19.65 -4.78 2.77
CA ASN A 159 18.70 -3.69 2.89
C ASN A 159 17.41 -3.98 2.10
N TRP A 160 16.34 -3.25 2.42
CA TRP A 160 15.10 -3.33 1.68
C TRP A 160 15.32 -2.99 0.19
N THR A 161 14.85 -3.87 -0.68
CA THR A 161 14.75 -3.67 -2.12
C THR A 161 13.30 -3.68 -2.54
N ALA A 162 12.97 -3.03 -3.65
CA ALA A 162 11.63 -2.97 -4.19
C ALA A 162 11.59 -3.49 -5.63
N LEU A 163 10.70 -4.44 -5.90
CA LEU A 163 10.23 -4.72 -7.25
C LEU A 163 9.00 -3.84 -7.50
N LEU A 164 9.04 -3.08 -8.57
CA LEU A 164 7.90 -2.28 -9.01
C LEU A 164 7.09 -3.07 -10.04
N THR A 165 5.79 -3.21 -9.80
CA THR A 165 4.87 -3.88 -10.71
C THR A 165 3.74 -2.93 -11.10
N ALA A 166 3.31 -3.01 -12.36
CA ALA A 166 2.20 -2.18 -12.87
C ALA A 166 0.83 -2.66 -12.37
N GLN A 167 0.74 -3.91 -11.97
CA GLN A 167 -0.47 -4.51 -11.43
C GLN A 167 -0.21 -5.02 -10.00
N TYR A 168 -1.27 -5.16 -9.25
CA TYR A 168 -1.24 -5.72 -7.90
C TYR A 168 -0.64 -7.13 -7.91
N PRO A 169 0.38 -7.42 -7.09
CA PRO A 169 0.99 -8.74 -7.02
C PRO A 169 0.01 -9.73 -6.38
N SER A 170 -0.63 -10.55 -7.19
CA SER A 170 -1.68 -11.48 -6.74
C SER A 170 -1.16 -12.71 -6.00
N CYS A 171 0.13 -13.04 -6.17
CA CYS A 171 0.79 -14.14 -5.47
C CYS A 171 2.28 -13.85 -5.34
N LEU A 172 2.86 -14.33 -4.25
CA LEU A 172 4.31 -14.36 -4.05
C LEU A 172 4.75 -15.81 -3.95
N MET A 173 5.95 -16.11 -4.42
CA MET A 173 6.55 -17.44 -4.37
C MET A 173 7.96 -17.34 -3.82
N LEU A 174 8.35 -18.28 -3.00
CA LEU A 174 9.74 -18.46 -2.58
C LEU A 174 10.40 -19.54 -3.43
N GLU A 175 11.63 -19.29 -3.85
CA GLU A 175 12.46 -20.20 -4.62
C GLU A 175 13.84 -20.30 -3.97
N LYS A 176 14.41 -21.49 -3.96
CA LYS A 176 15.82 -21.71 -3.59
C LYS A 176 16.41 -22.77 -4.53
N ASP A 177 17.59 -22.49 -5.06
CA ASP A 177 18.34 -23.38 -5.93
C ASP A 177 17.56 -23.88 -7.17
N GLY A 178 16.64 -23.05 -7.68
CA GLY A 178 15.78 -23.35 -8.82
C GLY A 178 14.52 -24.17 -8.48
N GLU A 179 14.30 -24.48 -7.19
CA GLU A 179 13.11 -25.18 -6.74
C GLU A 179 12.10 -24.24 -6.08
N SER A 180 10.83 -24.36 -6.45
CA SER A 180 9.74 -23.66 -5.77
C SER A 180 9.56 -24.22 -4.35
N LEU A 181 9.68 -23.35 -3.36
CA LEU A 181 9.51 -23.69 -1.95
C LEU A 181 8.05 -23.60 -1.49
N GLY A 182 7.18 -23.01 -2.28
CA GLY A 182 5.78 -22.76 -1.96
C GLY A 182 5.39 -21.33 -2.26
N ALA A 183 4.11 -21.06 -2.22
CA ALA A 183 3.54 -19.79 -2.61
C ALA A 183 2.69 -19.16 -1.50
N LEU A 184 2.66 -17.83 -1.49
CA LEU A 184 1.80 -17.00 -0.64
C LEU A 184 0.77 -16.32 -1.56
N PRO A 185 -0.41 -16.90 -1.75
CA PRO A 185 -1.49 -16.22 -2.44
C PRO A 185 -1.84 -14.94 -1.68
N ASN A 186 -1.79 -13.81 -2.38
CA ASN A 186 -2.09 -12.51 -1.77
C ASN A 186 -3.61 -12.27 -1.77
N ILE A 187 -4.31 -13.12 -1.03
CA ILE A 187 -5.76 -13.12 -0.94
C ILE A 187 -6.20 -11.96 -0.03
N LEU A 188 -7.05 -11.12 -0.56
CA LEU A 188 -7.69 -10.06 0.22
C LEU A 188 -8.89 -10.64 0.97
N ASP A 189 -9.03 -10.26 2.24
CA ASP A 189 -10.22 -10.60 3.03
C ASP A 189 -11.49 -10.02 2.48
N LYS A 190 -11.34 -8.80 2.07
CA LYS A 190 -12.37 -7.96 1.52
C LYS A 190 -11.72 -7.03 0.51
N GLU A 191 -12.27 -6.98 -0.68
CA GLU A 191 -11.90 -5.93 -1.61
C GLU A 191 -12.17 -4.57 -0.96
N PRO A 192 -11.35 -3.56 -1.22
CA PRO A 192 -11.65 -2.20 -0.79
C PRO A 192 -13.03 -1.81 -1.33
N ASP A 193 -13.98 -1.65 -0.44
CA ASP A 193 -15.36 -1.36 -0.78
C ASP A 193 -15.79 -0.07 -0.08
N ALA A 194 -16.30 0.87 -0.85
CA ALA A 194 -16.90 2.11 -0.36
C ALA A 194 -18.26 1.90 0.37
N GLY A 195 -18.66 0.67 0.63
CA GLY A 195 -19.90 0.31 1.34
C GLY A 195 -19.96 0.74 2.82
N GLY A 196 -18.92 1.39 3.33
CA GLY A 196 -18.96 2.05 4.63
C GLY A 196 -19.96 3.21 4.67
N ASN A 197 -20.36 3.61 5.87
CA ASN A 197 -21.31 4.72 6.07
C ASN A 197 -20.70 5.93 6.79
N GLN A 198 -19.40 5.88 7.10
CA GLN A 198 -18.73 6.96 7.80
C GLN A 198 -18.32 8.07 6.83
N LEU A 199 -18.48 9.31 7.28
CA LEU A 199 -18.04 10.49 6.54
C LEU A 199 -16.54 10.70 6.82
N ALA A 200 -15.77 10.90 5.76
CA ALA A 200 -14.35 11.17 5.84
C ALA A 200 -14.01 12.56 5.26
N ILE A 201 -13.07 13.23 5.91
CA ILE A 201 -12.46 14.47 5.43
C ILE A 201 -10.96 14.29 5.46
N ALA A 202 -10.30 14.47 4.32
CA ALA A 202 -8.86 14.49 4.23
C ALA A 202 -8.35 15.92 4.08
N SER A 203 -7.31 16.27 4.83
CA SER A 203 -6.64 17.57 4.74
C SER A 203 -5.21 17.38 4.27
N ILE A 204 -4.79 18.17 3.28
CA ILE A 204 -3.44 18.16 2.71
C ILE A 204 -2.82 19.53 2.95
N ASP A 205 -1.68 19.56 3.61
CA ASP A 205 -0.81 20.71 3.74
C ASP A 205 0.47 20.46 2.93
N LEU A 206 0.56 21.12 1.78
CA LEU A 206 1.70 20.99 0.87
C LEU A 206 2.86 21.88 1.34
N GLY A 207 3.75 21.33 2.16
CA GLY A 207 4.95 22.02 2.59
C GLY A 207 6.08 21.98 1.56
N THR A 208 7.11 22.80 1.75
CA THR A 208 8.27 22.88 0.84
C THR A 208 9.15 21.63 0.93
N ALA A 209 9.42 21.15 2.12
CA ALA A 209 10.24 19.96 2.38
C ALA A 209 9.40 18.73 2.71
N VAL A 210 8.30 18.94 3.43
CA VAL A 210 7.41 17.87 3.92
C VAL A 210 5.97 18.27 3.67
N THR A 211 5.19 17.34 3.14
CA THR A 211 3.74 17.44 2.99
C THR A 211 3.05 16.69 4.11
N ALA A 212 2.11 17.31 4.79
CA ALA A 212 1.28 16.66 5.80
C ALA A 212 -0.07 16.26 5.21
N VAL A 213 -0.54 15.06 5.60
CA VAL A 213 -1.88 14.57 5.24
C VAL A 213 -2.55 14.07 6.51
N THR A 214 -3.74 14.58 6.80
CA THR A 214 -4.56 14.09 7.91
C THR A 214 -5.88 13.57 7.38
N LEU A 215 -6.42 12.55 8.04
CA LEU A 215 -7.68 11.92 7.69
C LEU A 215 -8.58 11.90 8.93
N THR A 216 -9.78 12.47 8.81
CA THR A 216 -10.81 12.42 9.86
C THR A 216 -11.94 11.52 9.38
N ILE A 217 -12.24 10.45 10.12
CA ILE A 217 -13.34 9.52 9.82
C ILE A 217 -14.29 9.46 11.01
N GLY A 218 -15.57 9.71 10.76
CA GLY A 218 -16.57 9.69 11.82
C GLY A 218 -16.27 10.68 12.96
N GLY A 219 -15.60 11.80 12.65
CA GLY A 219 -15.20 12.81 13.63
C GLY A 219 -13.92 12.48 14.42
N ARG A 220 -13.23 11.38 14.13
CA ARG A 220 -11.94 11.02 14.74
C ARG A 220 -10.82 11.29 13.76
N GLU A 221 -9.80 11.98 14.20
CA GLU A 221 -8.57 12.13 13.44
C GLU A 221 -7.81 10.80 13.44
N ILE A 222 -7.48 10.36 12.25
CA ILE A 222 -6.71 9.14 12.01
C ILE A 222 -5.50 9.58 11.20
N PRO A 223 -4.28 9.21 11.60
CA PRO A 223 -3.12 9.50 10.78
C PRO A 223 -3.32 8.93 9.38
N ALA A 224 -3.31 9.76 8.36
CA ALA A 224 -3.29 9.32 6.96
C ALA A 224 -1.88 8.79 6.64
N THR A 225 -1.54 7.68 7.28
CA THR A 225 -0.23 7.08 7.14
C THR A 225 -0.23 6.07 6.00
N HIS A 226 0.92 5.88 5.41
CA HIS A 226 1.13 4.75 4.50
C HIS A 226 1.10 3.40 5.24
N ARG A 227 1.14 3.42 6.58
CA ARG A 227 1.12 2.22 7.42
C ARG A 227 -0.09 1.32 7.14
N PRO A 228 -1.33 1.79 7.04
CA PRO A 228 -2.47 0.96 6.66
C PRO A 228 -2.37 0.40 5.24
N LEU A 229 -1.57 1.02 4.38
CA LEU A 229 -1.38 0.63 2.99
C LEU A 229 -0.23 -0.35 2.79
N LEU A 230 0.63 -0.51 3.78
CA LEU A 230 1.74 -1.45 3.76
C LEU A 230 1.32 -2.76 4.44
N ARG A 231 1.38 -3.85 3.72
CA ARG A 231 1.10 -5.18 4.24
C ARG A 231 2.41 -5.94 4.43
N MET A 232 2.71 -6.26 5.68
CA MET A 232 3.77 -7.23 5.99
C MET A 232 3.24 -8.64 5.77
N LEU A 233 3.98 -9.46 5.05
CA LEU A 233 3.64 -10.85 4.78
C LEU A 233 4.51 -11.80 5.59
N LEU A 234 5.82 -11.57 5.57
CA LEU A 234 6.81 -12.35 6.33
C LEU A 234 7.76 -11.40 7.08
N THR A 235 7.98 -11.64 8.36
CA THR A 235 8.95 -10.93 9.18
C THR A 235 9.71 -11.89 10.08
N LEU A 236 10.87 -11.49 10.58
CA LEU A 236 11.60 -12.29 11.58
C LEU A 236 11.00 -12.07 12.97
N SER A 237 10.94 -13.13 13.78
CA SER A 237 10.27 -13.11 15.09
C SER A 237 10.93 -12.17 16.11
N ASP A 238 12.22 -11.91 15.96
CA ASP A 238 13.01 -11.04 16.83
C ASP A 238 12.95 -9.56 16.41
N THR A 239 12.32 -9.27 15.28
CA THR A 239 12.17 -7.91 14.75
C THR A 239 10.79 -7.37 15.10
N PRO A 240 10.67 -6.35 15.96
CA PRO A 240 9.38 -5.74 16.28
C PRO A 240 8.68 -5.22 15.03
N MET A 241 7.45 -5.63 14.82
CA MET A 241 6.66 -5.26 13.65
C MET A 241 6.54 -3.72 13.53
N ASP A 242 6.37 -3.02 14.65
CA ASP A 242 6.26 -1.57 14.68
C ASP A 242 7.55 -0.87 14.24
N ASP A 243 8.72 -1.36 14.62
CA ASP A 243 10.00 -0.83 14.19
C ASP A 243 10.22 -1.03 12.70
N MET A 244 9.84 -2.20 12.19
CA MET A 244 9.89 -2.49 10.76
C MET A 244 8.93 -1.58 9.97
N MET A 245 7.69 -1.46 10.42
CA MET A 245 6.72 -0.57 9.78
C MET A 245 7.21 0.87 9.78
N THR A 246 7.81 1.33 10.88
CA THR A 246 8.40 2.67 10.97
C THR A 246 9.59 2.84 10.03
N SER A 247 10.40 1.80 9.82
CA SER A 247 11.54 1.86 8.89
C SER A 247 11.12 1.90 7.42
N LEU A 248 9.96 1.33 7.08
CA LEU A 248 9.41 1.31 5.72
C LEU A 248 8.47 2.48 5.41
N THR A 249 7.90 3.09 6.44
CA THR A 249 7.01 4.24 6.31
C THR A 249 7.61 5.42 7.04
N MET A 250 7.44 6.61 6.52
CA MET A 250 7.80 7.80 7.26
C MET A 250 6.92 7.96 8.51
N ALA A 251 7.38 8.77 9.44
CA ALA A 251 6.58 9.17 10.59
C ALA A 251 5.16 9.53 10.13
N ALA A 252 4.19 9.07 10.91
CA ALA A 252 2.77 9.22 10.60
C ALA A 252 2.48 10.60 10.02
N ASN A 253 1.77 10.66 8.92
CA ASN A 253 1.25 11.85 8.25
C ASN A 253 2.28 12.85 7.64
N LEU A 254 3.58 12.64 7.76
CA LEU A 254 4.60 13.49 7.16
C LEU A 254 5.28 12.79 5.97
N ILE A 255 5.19 13.39 4.80
CA ILE A 255 5.71 12.82 3.54
C ILE A 255 6.72 13.79 2.95
N PRO A 256 7.93 13.38 2.58
CA PRO A 256 8.85 14.26 1.86
C PRO A 256 8.19 14.83 0.61
N THR A 257 8.28 16.15 0.44
CA THR A 257 7.83 16.82 -0.78
C THR A 257 8.88 16.58 -1.88
N ALA A 258 8.94 15.33 -2.35
CA ALA A 258 9.90 14.86 -3.33
C ALA A 258 9.24 13.87 -4.31
N VAL A 259 9.63 13.93 -5.57
CA VAL A 259 9.13 13.07 -6.64
C VAL A 259 10.28 12.67 -7.56
N VAL A 260 10.38 11.41 -7.91
CA VAL A 260 11.23 10.95 -9.01
C VAL A 260 10.39 10.91 -10.28
N LEU A 261 10.61 11.83 -11.19
CA LEU A 261 9.98 11.82 -12.51
C LEU A 261 10.64 10.78 -13.40
N THR A 262 9.82 10.01 -14.11
CA THR A 262 10.24 9.00 -15.08
C THR A 262 9.95 9.47 -16.51
N GLY A 263 9.38 8.66 -17.36
CA GLY A 263 8.98 9.05 -18.70
C GLY A 263 7.83 10.08 -18.76
N ALA A 264 7.34 10.35 -19.93
CA ALA A 264 6.13 11.14 -20.15
C ALA A 264 4.88 10.26 -19.99
N GLY A 265 3.87 10.74 -19.30
CA GLY A 265 2.57 10.09 -19.15
C GLY A 265 1.64 10.96 -18.32
N ASP A 266 0.35 10.74 -18.42
CA ASP A 266 -0.68 11.49 -17.70
C ASP A 266 -1.38 10.62 -16.63
N VAL A 267 -0.85 9.42 -16.37
CA VAL A 267 -1.46 8.47 -15.43
C VAL A 267 -0.73 8.56 -14.09
N PRO A 268 -1.43 8.86 -12.98
CA PRO A 268 -0.85 8.84 -11.65
C PRO A 268 -0.14 7.50 -11.37
N GLY A 269 1.06 7.57 -10.81
CA GLY A 269 1.89 6.38 -10.58
C GLY A 269 2.70 5.90 -11.80
N ARG A 270 2.44 6.38 -13.02
CA ARG A 270 3.26 6.11 -14.21
C ARG A 270 4.25 7.21 -14.54
N ASP A 271 3.88 8.47 -14.28
CA ASP A 271 4.72 9.64 -14.57
C ASP A 271 5.94 9.75 -13.68
N GLY A 272 5.92 9.10 -12.54
CA GLY A 272 6.97 9.15 -11.55
C GLY A 272 6.57 8.53 -10.23
N TYR A 273 7.43 8.68 -9.25
CA TYR A 273 7.29 8.05 -7.94
C TYR A 273 7.32 9.09 -6.84
N VAL A 274 6.30 9.10 -5.98
CA VAL A 274 6.35 9.85 -4.72
C VAL A 274 7.40 9.20 -3.82
N TYR A 275 8.22 10.01 -3.18
CA TYR A 275 9.30 9.52 -2.32
C TYR A 275 8.78 8.55 -1.24
N ARG A 276 9.45 7.41 -1.11
CA ARG A 276 9.27 6.41 -0.06
C ARG A 276 10.65 6.03 0.47
N PRO A 277 10.79 5.59 1.71
CA PRO A 277 12.09 5.18 2.24
C PRO A 277 12.73 4.03 1.46
N ALA A 278 11.91 3.09 0.96
CA ALA A 278 12.41 1.92 0.25
C ALA A 278 12.79 2.25 -1.19
N ASP A 279 14.06 2.06 -1.49
CA ASP A 279 14.68 2.04 -2.84
C ASP A 279 14.51 3.30 -3.72
N MET A 280 14.05 4.43 -3.19
CA MET A 280 13.89 5.66 -3.97
C MET A 280 15.23 6.23 -4.42
N ALA A 281 16.30 6.04 -3.65
CA ALA A 281 17.63 6.46 -4.03
C ALA A 281 18.14 5.70 -5.27
N ALA A 282 17.87 4.39 -5.34
CA ALA A 282 18.22 3.56 -6.50
C ALA A 282 17.40 3.95 -7.75
N LEU A 283 16.12 4.26 -7.58
CA LEU A 283 15.29 4.80 -8.66
C LEU A 283 15.79 6.16 -9.15
N ALA A 284 16.16 7.05 -8.22
CA ALA A 284 16.68 8.37 -8.56
C ALA A 284 18.05 8.32 -9.25
N ALA A 285 18.83 7.27 -9.01
CA ALA A 285 20.16 7.09 -9.61
C ALA A 285 20.11 6.59 -11.07
N LYS A 286 18.96 6.17 -11.59
CA LYS A 286 18.82 5.78 -12.98
C LYS A 286 18.91 7.01 -13.88
N GLU A 287 19.66 6.91 -14.99
CA GLU A 287 19.95 8.03 -15.88
C GLU A 287 18.68 8.67 -16.49
N GLU A 288 17.67 7.85 -16.78
CA GLU A 288 16.39 8.29 -17.33
C GLU A 288 15.48 9.00 -16.29
N ASN A 289 15.80 8.91 -15.01
CA ASN A 289 14.98 9.43 -13.93
C ASN A 289 15.52 10.76 -13.39
N ARG A 290 14.62 11.58 -12.87
CA ARG A 290 14.96 12.88 -12.29
C ARG A 290 14.30 13.07 -10.93
N LEU A 291 15.09 13.14 -9.88
CA LEU A 291 14.60 13.54 -8.55
C LEU A 291 14.29 15.04 -8.53
N LEU A 292 13.11 15.41 -8.13
CA LEU A 292 12.68 16.78 -7.90
C LEU A 292 12.27 16.98 -6.44
N THR A 293 12.80 18.07 -5.86
CA THR A 293 12.47 18.56 -4.52
C THR A 293 12.21 20.06 -4.61
N GLY A 294 11.63 20.66 -3.58
CA GLY A 294 11.41 22.11 -3.52
C GLY A 294 10.51 22.65 -4.66
N PHE A 295 9.65 21.83 -5.21
CA PHE A 295 8.82 22.19 -6.35
C PHE A 295 7.52 22.92 -5.98
N LYS A 296 7.26 23.13 -4.69
CA LYS A 296 6.07 23.87 -4.24
C LYS A 296 5.93 25.22 -4.95
N TRP A 297 7.04 25.92 -5.12
CA TRP A 297 7.12 27.27 -5.71
C TRP A 297 7.47 27.30 -7.20
N ARG A 298 7.82 26.15 -7.78
CA ARG A 298 8.23 26.12 -9.18
C ARG A 298 7.05 26.29 -10.12
N SER A 299 7.18 27.21 -11.07
CA SER A 299 6.20 27.47 -12.15
C SER A 299 6.60 26.81 -13.48
N ASP A 300 7.80 26.22 -13.57
CA ASP A 300 8.22 25.49 -14.78
C ASP A 300 7.43 24.16 -14.93
N ALA A 301 7.41 23.63 -16.14
CA ALA A 301 6.62 22.44 -16.47
C ALA A 301 6.98 21.22 -15.57
N ALA A 302 8.26 21.05 -15.22
CA ALA A 302 8.69 19.95 -14.36
C ALA A 302 8.19 20.12 -12.91
N GLY A 303 8.23 21.32 -12.36
CA GLY A 303 7.72 21.62 -11.02
C GLY A 303 6.19 21.48 -10.94
N VAL A 304 5.46 21.96 -11.95
CA VAL A 304 4.00 21.79 -12.04
C VAL A 304 3.66 20.30 -12.11
N ARG A 305 4.32 19.53 -12.97
CA ARG A 305 4.12 18.10 -13.12
C ARG A 305 4.40 17.33 -11.82
N ALA A 306 5.52 17.62 -11.15
CA ALA A 306 5.88 16.97 -9.88
C ALA A 306 4.83 17.25 -8.79
N ARG A 307 4.37 18.50 -8.68
CA ARG A 307 3.32 18.88 -7.72
C ARG A 307 2.00 18.18 -8.01
N THR A 308 1.58 18.16 -9.28
CA THR A 308 0.37 17.45 -9.72
C THR A 308 0.44 15.98 -9.37
N LEU A 309 1.55 15.31 -9.70
CA LEU A 309 1.76 13.90 -9.42
C LEU A 309 1.73 13.62 -7.90
N LEU A 310 2.42 14.43 -7.10
CA LEU A 310 2.40 14.28 -5.64
C LEU A 310 0.98 14.36 -5.09
N ILE A 311 0.24 15.40 -5.44
CA ILE A 311 -1.13 15.60 -4.97
C ILE A 311 -2.03 14.43 -5.39
N GLN A 312 -1.99 14.03 -6.65
CA GLN A 312 -2.80 12.92 -7.16
C GLN A 312 -2.49 11.60 -6.48
N GLN A 313 -1.22 11.26 -6.29
CA GLN A 313 -0.83 10.02 -5.59
C GLN A 313 -1.23 10.05 -4.12
N LEU A 314 -1.04 11.18 -3.43
CA LEU A 314 -1.47 11.33 -2.04
C LEU A 314 -2.99 11.17 -1.89
N MET A 315 -3.75 11.70 -2.82
CA MET A 315 -5.21 11.55 -2.80
C MET A 315 -5.62 10.09 -3.05
N LEU A 316 -5.01 9.39 -3.98
CA LEU A 316 -5.25 7.95 -4.19
C LEU A 316 -4.92 7.13 -2.95
N ASP A 317 -3.74 7.33 -2.37
CA ASP A 317 -3.31 6.65 -1.13
C ASP A 317 -4.30 6.90 0.02
N THR A 318 -4.71 8.17 0.18
CA THR A 318 -5.61 8.58 1.27
C THR A 318 -7.03 8.01 1.05
N ALA A 319 -7.51 7.99 -0.18
CA ALA A 319 -8.81 7.38 -0.50
C ALA A 319 -8.83 5.88 -0.19
N LEU A 320 -7.78 5.15 -0.56
CA LEU A 320 -7.65 3.74 -0.21
C LEU A 320 -7.59 3.54 1.31
N SER A 321 -6.83 4.37 2.01
CA SER A 321 -6.78 4.34 3.47
C SER A 321 -8.17 4.59 4.10
N ALA A 322 -8.93 5.53 3.57
CA ALA A 322 -10.28 5.84 4.02
C ALA A 322 -11.24 4.65 3.82
N VAL A 323 -11.21 4.02 2.63
CA VAL A 323 -12.03 2.84 2.34
C VAL A 323 -11.71 1.68 3.28
N LEU A 324 -10.42 1.36 3.46
CA LEU A 324 -9.98 0.28 4.34
C LEU A 324 -10.39 0.51 5.80
N GLN A 325 -10.65 1.75 6.19
CA GLN A 325 -11.12 2.15 7.52
C GLN A 325 -12.64 2.38 7.60
N GLY A 326 -13.40 1.98 6.56
CA GLY A 326 -14.86 1.97 6.57
C GLY A 326 -15.51 3.30 6.20
N ALA A 327 -14.81 4.20 5.52
CA ALA A 327 -15.43 5.38 4.95
C ALA A 327 -16.38 5.02 3.80
N GLY A 328 -17.51 5.73 3.71
CA GLY A 328 -18.46 5.65 2.59
C GLY A 328 -18.45 6.89 1.72
N SER A 329 -17.87 7.98 2.21
CA SER A 329 -17.69 9.22 1.46
C SER A 329 -16.43 9.96 1.90
N LEU A 330 -15.85 10.75 1.00
CA LEU A 330 -14.61 11.49 1.24
C LEU A 330 -14.65 12.84 0.54
N SER A 331 -14.33 13.90 1.27
CA SER A 331 -14.07 15.24 0.74
C SER A 331 -12.69 15.73 1.17
N TRP A 332 -12.14 16.65 0.41
CA TRP A 332 -10.76 17.09 0.53
C TRP A 332 -10.68 18.55 0.95
N ARG A 333 -9.68 18.84 1.79
CA ARG A 333 -9.31 20.23 2.14
C ARG A 333 -7.83 20.42 1.86
N ILE A 334 -7.50 21.51 1.21
CA ILE A 334 -6.10 21.83 0.88
C ILE A 334 -5.74 23.15 1.55
N ALA A 335 -4.68 23.13 2.35
CA ALA A 335 -4.08 24.34 2.87
C ALA A 335 -3.14 24.94 1.81
N MET A 336 -3.32 26.23 1.53
CA MET A 336 -2.53 26.99 0.58
C MET A 336 -1.95 28.22 1.26
N GLU A 337 -0.82 28.68 0.77
CA GLU A 337 -0.22 29.90 1.29
C GLU A 337 -1.07 31.13 0.97
N ASP A 338 -1.07 32.09 1.91
CA ASP A 338 -1.87 33.31 1.82
C ASP A 338 -1.49 34.18 0.64
N ASP A 339 -0.21 34.23 0.32
CA ASP A 339 0.38 35.03 -0.75
C ASP A 339 0.57 34.26 -2.07
N MET A 340 0.07 33.04 -2.15
CA MET A 340 0.07 32.27 -3.40
C MET A 340 -0.75 33.02 -4.45
N GLY A 341 -0.12 33.43 -5.54
CA GLY A 341 -0.77 34.11 -6.66
C GLY A 341 -1.90 33.27 -7.26
N GLU A 342 -2.86 33.93 -7.91
CA GLU A 342 -4.05 33.26 -8.48
C GLU A 342 -3.70 32.09 -9.41
N GLY A 343 -2.69 32.26 -10.28
CA GLY A 343 -2.23 31.19 -11.18
C GLY A 343 -1.67 29.96 -10.44
N GLY A 344 -0.90 30.17 -9.37
CA GLY A 344 -0.40 29.09 -8.54
C GLY A 344 -1.50 28.35 -7.79
N ARG A 345 -2.44 29.10 -7.22
CA ARG A 345 -3.61 28.57 -6.54
C ARG A 345 -4.49 27.74 -7.47
N ARG A 346 -4.74 28.26 -8.66
CA ARG A 346 -5.49 27.54 -9.69
C ARG A 346 -4.83 26.22 -10.08
N ALA A 347 -3.51 26.23 -10.28
CA ALA A 347 -2.77 25.01 -10.64
C ALA A 347 -2.82 23.95 -9.54
N VAL A 348 -2.80 24.33 -8.26
CA VAL A 348 -2.96 23.38 -7.13
C VAL A 348 -4.38 22.83 -7.11
N LEU A 349 -5.39 23.66 -7.29
CA LEU A 349 -6.80 23.23 -7.32
C LEU A 349 -7.10 22.30 -8.50
N ASP A 350 -6.59 22.60 -9.68
CA ASP A 350 -6.77 21.75 -10.87
C ASP A 350 -6.11 20.36 -10.66
N ALA A 351 -4.93 20.33 -10.05
CA ALA A 351 -4.28 19.08 -9.67
C ALA A 351 -5.10 18.29 -8.64
N ALA A 352 -5.66 18.97 -7.65
CA ALA A 352 -6.47 18.38 -6.61
C ALA A 352 -7.81 17.87 -7.13
N GLU A 353 -8.48 18.61 -7.97
CA GLU A 353 -9.74 18.17 -8.60
C GLU A 353 -9.52 16.93 -9.48
N SER A 354 -8.43 16.90 -10.25
CA SER A 354 -8.03 15.74 -11.04
C SER A 354 -7.72 14.54 -10.14
N GLY A 355 -6.96 14.75 -9.07
CA GLY A 355 -6.63 13.70 -8.09
C GLY A 355 -7.86 13.17 -7.37
N ALA A 356 -8.76 14.05 -6.93
CA ALA A 356 -10.00 13.67 -6.27
C ALA A 356 -10.93 12.90 -7.20
N ALA A 357 -10.99 13.28 -8.49
CA ALA A 357 -11.77 12.54 -9.50
C ALA A 357 -11.20 11.11 -9.68
N ALA A 358 -9.89 10.98 -9.85
CA ALA A 358 -9.22 9.68 -9.95
C ALA A 358 -9.42 8.83 -8.68
N ALA A 359 -9.29 9.43 -7.50
CA ALA A 359 -9.49 8.78 -6.22
C ALA A 359 -10.95 8.29 -6.03
N THR A 360 -11.94 9.09 -6.46
CA THR A 360 -13.36 8.69 -6.47
C THR A 360 -13.58 7.46 -7.35
N ILE A 361 -13.05 7.45 -8.56
CA ILE A 361 -13.19 6.30 -9.48
C ILE A 361 -12.49 5.07 -8.90
N ALA A 362 -11.28 5.22 -8.36
CA ALA A 362 -10.48 4.12 -7.84
C ALA A 362 -11.09 3.48 -6.58
N SER A 363 -11.67 4.30 -5.69
CA SER A 363 -12.15 3.89 -4.37
C SER A 363 -13.67 3.68 -4.29
N GLY A 364 -14.44 4.22 -5.24
CA GLY A 364 -15.89 4.26 -5.17
C GLY A 364 -16.45 5.28 -4.15
N LEU A 365 -15.58 6.07 -3.46
CA LEU A 365 -16.00 7.04 -2.46
C LEU A 365 -16.61 8.27 -3.12
N ALA A 366 -17.88 8.54 -2.82
CA ALA A 366 -18.53 9.80 -3.23
C ALA A 366 -18.04 10.97 -2.36
N PRO A 367 -18.20 12.23 -2.81
CA PRO A 367 -18.01 13.38 -1.94
C PRO A 367 -18.97 13.35 -0.73
N VAL A 368 -18.55 13.93 0.39
CA VAL A 368 -19.40 14.05 1.58
C VAL A 368 -20.64 14.90 1.22
N PRO A 369 -21.86 14.44 1.51
CA PRO A 369 -23.07 15.15 1.17
C PRO A 369 -23.09 16.59 1.71
N GLY A 370 -23.45 17.55 0.86
CA GLY A 370 -23.52 18.97 1.21
C GLY A 370 -22.17 19.68 1.29
N THR A 371 -21.08 19.03 0.87
CA THR A 371 -19.76 19.65 0.76
C THR A 371 -19.24 19.62 -0.68
N GLU A 372 -18.30 20.52 -0.99
CA GLU A 372 -17.54 20.42 -2.23
C GLU A 372 -16.61 19.22 -2.18
N ARG A 373 -16.32 18.61 -3.33
CA ARG A 373 -15.35 17.52 -3.43
C ARG A 373 -13.98 17.96 -2.95
N VAL A 374 -13.53 19.12 -3.42
CA VAL A 374 -12.29 19.76 -3.01
C VAL A 374 -12.61 21.18 -2.53
N SER A 375 -12.23 21.47 -1.32
CA SER A 375 -12.26 22.82 -0.74
C SER A 375 -10.85 23.25 -0.37
N TRP A 376 -10.65 24.54 -0.21
CA TRP A 376 -9.35 25.07 0.19
C TRP A 376 -9.46 26.09 1.31
N THR A 377 -8.37 26.27 2.03
CA THR A 377 -8.22 27.33 3.04
C THR A 377 -6.81 27.89 2.98
N THR A 378 -6.59 29.05 3.56
CA THR A 378 -5.20 29.52 3.73
C THR A 378 -4.55 28.83 4.94
N GLU A 379 -3.22 28.67 4.90
CA GLU A 379 -2.47 28.07 6.00
C GLU A 379 -2.66 28.86 7.31
N THR A 380 -2.70 30.20 7.23
CA THR A 380 -3.00 31.03 8.41
C THR A 380 -4.43 30.86 8.93
N ALA A 381 -5.43 30.70 8.06
CA ALA A 381 -6.78 30.42 8.50
C ALA A 381 -6.92 29.03 9.12
N ALA A 382 -6.20 28.02 8.60
CA ALA A 382 -6.13 26.69 9.19
C ALA A 382 -5.49 26.73 10.59
N LEU A 383 -4.37 27.44 10.74
CA LEU A 383 -3.72 27.65 12.03
C LEU A 383 -4.64 28.35 13.04
N GLY A 384 -5.38 29.38 12.62
CA GLY A 384 -6.36 30.08 13.46
C GLY A 384 -7.50 29.17 13.90
N ALA A 385 -7.96 28.26 13.03
CA ALA A 385 -8.97 27.26 13.38
C ALA A 385 -8.46 26.24 14.41
N TYR A 386 -7.22 25.76 14.23
CA TYR A 386 -6.54 24.87 15.17
C TYR A 386 -6.39 25.51 16.57
N LEU A 387 -5.81 26.71 16.64
CA LEU A 387 -5.61 27.45 17.91
C LEU A 387 -6.92 27.69 18.66
N ARG A 388 -8.03 27.89 17.95
CA ARG A 388 -9.36 27.99 18.56
C ARG A 388 -9.84 26.66 19.13
N GLY A 389 -9.59 25.56 18.44
CA GLY A 389 -10.00 24.21 18.87
C GLY A 389 -9.27 23.75 20.13
N GLU A 390 -7.97 24.04 20.25
CA GLU A 390 -7.11 23.55 21.33
C GLU A 390 -7.25 24.31 22.67
N GLY A 391 -7.76 25.47 22.70
CA GLY A 391 -7.88 26.16 24.00
C GLY A 391 -8.58 27.50 23.95
N GLY A 392 -9.01 27.87 22.78
CA GLY A 392 -9.62 29.15 22.53
C GLY A 392 -8.60 30.31 22.48
N ILE A 393 -8.88 31.26 21.62
CA ILE A 393 -8.11 32.49 21.56
C ILE A 393 -8.76 33.46 22.56
N HIS A 394 -8.19 33.58 23.74
CA HIS A 394 -8.64 34.50 24.78
C HIS A 394 -8.01 35.90 24.56
N GLY A 395 -8.78 36.84 24.03
CA GLY A 395 -8.33 38.21 23.75
C GLY A 395 -7.62 38.33 22.41
N GLY A 396 -6.42 37.79 22.28
CA GLY A 396 -5.64 37.75 21.04
C GLY A 396 -4.47 36.75 21.18
N CYS A 397 -4.01 36.26 20.03
CA CYS A 397 -2.91 35.33 19.94
C CYS A 397 -2.00 35.75 18.77
N ALA A 398 -0.70 35.72 18.99
CA ALA A 398 0.31 35.78 17.92
C ALA A 398 0.86 34.37 17.71
N ALA A 399 0.84 33.91 16.48
CA ALA A 399 1.40 32.64 16.06
C ALA A 399 2.56 32.82 15.11
N LEU A 400 3.58 31.98 15.27
CA LEU A 400 4.73 31.91 14.39
C LEU A 400 4.82 30.48 13.86
N ASP A 401 4.70 30.36 12.54
CA ASP A 401 4.90 29.11 11.82
C ASP A 401 6.24 29.15 11.09
N ILE A 402 7.11 28.21 11.39
CA ILE A 402 8.47 28.13 10.83
C ILE A 402 8.55 26.91 9.93
N GLY A 403 8.43 27.14 8.64
CA GLY A 403 8.58 26.11 7.61
C GLY A 403 9.97 26.07 6.98
N ALA A 404 10.24 25.07 6.17
CA ALA A 404 11.53 24.92 5.46
C ALA A 404 11.75 25.97 4.35
N GLY A 405 10.67 26.58 3.85
CA GLY A 405 10.73 27.57 2.76
C GLY A 405 10.26 28.96 3.13
N SER A 406 9.66 29.14 4.31
CA SER A 406 9.15 30.44 4.75
C SER A 406 8.90 30.47 6.25
N ILE A 407 8.89 31.65 6.83
CA ILE A 407 8.45 31.91 8.21
C ILE A 407 7.18 32.75 8.13
N ARG A 408 6.12 32.34 8.81
CA ARG A 408 4.88 33.09 8.87
C ARG A 408 4.62 33.57 10.28
N ALA A 409 4.22 34.83 10.38
CA ALA A 409 3.72 35.41 11.61
C ALA A 409 2.26 35.84 11.37
N ALA A 410 1.38 35.50 12.28
CA ALA A 410 -0.02 35.86 12.20
C ALA A 410 -0.56 36.30 13.57
N ILE A 411 -1.43 37.31 13.60
CA ILE A 411 -2.11 37.79 14.81
C ILE A 411 -3.59 37.44 14.66
N TYR A 412 -4.13 36.69 15.61
CA TYR A 412 -5.53 36.34 15.67
C TYR A 412 -6.20 37.07 16.85
N LEU A 413 -7.38 37.57 16.60
CA LEU A 413 -8.24 38.15 17.61
C LEU A 413 -9.31 37.17 18.04
N GLN A 414 -9.84 37.38 19.24
CA GLN A 414 -10.91 36.57 19.79
C GLN A 414 -12.07 36.41 18.80
N ASN A 415 -12.56 35.18 18.66
CA ASN A 415 -13.69 34.81 17.78
C ASN A 415 -13.42 34.91 16.27
N ARG A 416 -12.19 35.11 15.79
CA ARG A 416 -11.84 35.08 14.37
C ARG A 416 -10.95 33.89 14.06
N THR A 417 -11.23 33.18 12.97
CA THR A 417 -10.36 32.12 12.42
C THR A 417 -9.39 32.68 11.39
N THR A 418 -9.69 33.85 10.81
CA THR A 418 -8.77 34.55 9.92
C THR A 418 -7.89 35.48 10.71
N PRO A 419 -6.61 35.62 10.37
CA PRO A 419 -5.73 36.55 11.06
C PRO A 419 -6.16 38.01 10.81
N GLU A 420 -5.99 38.85 11.81
CA GLU A 420 -6.14 40.30 11.64
C GLU A 420 -4.97 40.87 10.83
N ARG A 421 -3.79 40.32 11.02
CA ARG A 421 -2.59 40.61 10.23
C ARG A 421 -1.75 39.35 10.08
N SER A 422 -1.19 39.16 8.91
CA SER A 422 -0.20 38.12 8.64
C SER A 422 0.97 38.70 7.83
N ALA A 423 2.15 38.13 8.04
CA ALA A 423 3.34 38.41 7.26
C ALA A 423 4.02 37.10 6.93
N ASN A 424 4.47 36.98 5.69
CA ASN A 424 5.29 35.87 5.23
C ASN A 424 6.72 36.41 5.00
N ILE A 425 7.70 35.73 5.56
CA ILE A 425 9.13 36.04 5.41
C ILE A 425 9.72 34.85 4.64
N PRO A 426 10.03 35.01 3.35
CA PRO A 426 10.55 33.97 2.50
C PRO A 426 11.93 33.47 2.90
#